data_02756d1501042c959a20f1e15d120bfa
#
_entry.id   02756d1501042c959a20f1e15d120bfa
#
_cell.length_a   1.000
_cell.length_b   1.000
_cell.length_c   1.000
_cell.angle_alpha   90.00
_cell.angle_beta   90.00
_cell.angle_gamma   90.00
#
_symmetry.space_group_name_H-M   'P 1'
#
loop_
_entity.id
_entity.type
_entity.pdbx_description
1 polymer ?
#
loop_
_entity_poly.entity_id
_entity_poly.type
_entity_poly.pdbx_seq_one_letter_code
_entity_poly.pdbx_strand_id
1 'polypeptide(L)'
;MVAKPAAASQVPHVSEQDFEPEVLRSELPVLIEFTSERSAGTKAMAAEIDALARELEGKCKVVKIDVDKSKRIATSLRIQTVPMFMVFAKGRPVAAEQGVLRRAALREMVEPFLPRAEGAVRALELAQLIKEGQVVAVDTREATSFGRARIPGAVNLPLEEIESRLAELHMLPGAPILYCRSGDRTKELADRLSEGGMPVGFLEGGFLAWEAEALPIERPD
;
A
#
# COMPACT_ATOMS: atom_id res chain seq x y z
N MET A 1 31.50 22.05 -18.60
CA MET A 1 30.70 20.94 -17.99
C MET A 1 29.51 20.73 -18.88
N VAL A 2 29.48 19.67 -19.67
CA VAL A 2 28.35 19.33 -20.53
C VAL A 2 27.31 18.63 -19.67
N ALA A 3 26.11 19.21 -19.56
CA ALA A 3 24.99 18.60 -18.84
C ALA A 3 24.65 17.26 -19.50
N LYS A 4 24.70 16.18 -18.69
CA LYS A 4 24.27 14.85 -19.09
C LYS A 4 22.80 14.96 -19.54
N PRO A 5 22.42 14.47 -20.74
CA PRO A 5 21.02 14.48 -21.15
C PRO A 5 20.19 13.71 -20.10
N ALA A 6 19.09 14.31 -19.66
CA ALA A 6 18.14 13.65 -18.77
C ALA A 6 17.73 12.32 -19.43
N ALA A 7 17.91 11.21 -18.71
CA ALA A 7 17.44 9.92 -19.17
C ALA A 7 15.95 10.04 -19.48
N ALA A 8 15.53 9.53 -20.65
CA ALA A 8 14.11 9.51 -21.03
C ALA A 8 13.31 8.82 -19.91
N SER A 9 12.18 9.42 -19.54
CA SER A 9 11.29 8.85 -18.51
C SER A 9 10.95 7.40 -18.87
N GLN A 10 11.09 6.51 -17.91
CA GLN A 10 10.74 5.08 -18.06
C GLN A 10 9.23 4.84 -17.97
N VAL A 11 8.47 5.85 -17.57
CA VAL A 11 7.01 5.76 -17.43
C VAL A 11 6.36 5.82 -18.80
N PRO A 12 5.57 4.79 -19.18
CA PRO A 12 4.96 4.70 -20.51
C PRO A 12 3.89 5.77 -20.72
N HIS A 13 3.79 6.22 -21.99
CA HIS A 13 2.70 7.06 -22.44
C HIS A 13 1.55 6.19 -22.95
N VAL A 14 0.35 6.46 -22.45
CA VAL A 14 -0.89 5.80 -22.88
C VAL A 14 -1.64 6.72 -23.83
N SER A 15 -2.01 6.20 -25.00
CA SER A 15 -2.82 6.89 -26.01
C SER A 15 -4.31 6.73 -25.74
N GLU A 16 -5.15 7.43 -26.53
CA GLU A 16 -6.61 7.25 -26.48
C GLU A 16 -7.06 5.81 -26.79
N GLN A 17 -6.32 5.11 -27.65
CA GLN A 17 -6.63 3.73 -28.03
C GLN A 17 -6.25 2.72 -26.94
N ASP A 18 -5.19 3.01 -26.21
CA ASP A 18 -4.67 2.14 -25.16
C ASP A 18 -5.30 2.41 -23.79
N PHE A 19 -6.11 3.47 -23.66
CA PHE A 19 -6.71 3.86 -22.37
C PHE A 19 -7.62 2.77 -21.78
N GLU A 20 -8.44 2.15 -22.60
CA GLU A 20 -9.32 1.08 -22.14
C GLU A 20 -8.53 -0.15 -21.64
N PRO A 21 -7.63 -0.78 -22.45
CA PRO A 21 -6.89 -1.94 -21.98
C PRO A 21 -5.90 -1.63 -20.85
N GLU A 22 -5.19 -0.48 -20.90
CA GLU A 22 -4.15 -0.18 -19.94
C GLU A 22 -4.65 0.41 -18.62
N VAL A 23 -5.81 1.09 -18.66
CA VAL A 23 -6.36 1.80 -17.50
C VAL A 23 -7.66 1.16 -17.02
N LEU A 24 -8.68 1.08 -17.88
CA LEU A 24 -10.01 0.66 -17.44
C LEU A 24 -10.09 -0.85 -17.14
N ARG A 25 -9.32 -1.68 -17.86
CA ARG A 25 -9.26 -3.13 -17.67
C ARG A 25 -8.06 -3.58 -16.85
N SER A 26 -7.29 -2.67 -16.26
CA SER A 26 -6.16 -3.01 -15.43
C SER A 26 -6.60 -3.71 -14.15
N GLU A 27 -5.97 -4.83 -13.83
CA GLU A 27 -6.14 -5.53 -12.54
C GLU A 27 -5.45 -4.78 -11.40
N LEU A 28 -4.34 -4.12 -11.71
CA LEU A 28 -3.64 -3.26 -10.76
C LEU A 28 -4.23 -1.85 -10.78
N PRO A 29 -4.15 -1.10 -9.67
CA PRO A 29 -4.42 0.33 -9.68
C PRO A 29 -3.49 1.03 -10.66
N VAL A 30 -3.98 2.11 -11.27
CA VAL A 30 -3.23 2.89 -12.26
C VAL A 30 -3.15 4.34 -11.80
N LEU A 31 -1.94 4.84 -11.58
CA LEU A 31 -1.68 6.25 -11.37
C LEU A 31 -1.37 6.89 -12.73
N ILE A 32 -2.19 7.86 -13.12
CA ILE A 32 -2.04 8.61 -14.36
C ILE A 32 -1.51 10.00 -14.06
N GLU A 33 -0.42 10.39 -14.70
CA GLU A 33 -0.01 11.78 -14.82
C GLU A 33 -0.54 12.36 -16.14
N PHE A 34 -1.47 13.30 -16.07
CA PHE A 34 -1.87 14.09 -17.23
C PHE A 34 -0.83 15.19 -17.46
N THR A 35 -0.25 15.20 -18.66
CA THR A 35 0.93 15.99 -19.00
C THR A 35 0.68 16.87 -20.23
N SER A 36 1.54 17.88 -20.41
CA SER A 36 1.73 18.61 -21.65
C SER A 36 3.19 18.99 -21.81
N GLU A 37 3.75 18.86 -22.98
CA GLU A 37 5.14 19.27 -23.29
C GLU A 37 5.39 20.76 -22.98
N ARG A 38 4.33 21.58 -22.98
CA ARG A 38 4.36 23.01 -22.70
C ARG A 38 4.34 23.34 -21.22
N SER A 39 4.02 22.38 -20.36
CA SER A 39 3.90 22.59 -18.91
C SER A 39 5.24 22.49 -18.22
N ALA A 40 5.66 23.56 -17.56
CA ALA A 40 6.83 23.55 -16.68
C ALA A 40 6.64 22.61 -15.47
N GLY A 41 5.41 22.52 -14.95
CA GLY A 41 5.07 21.65 -13.84
C GLY A 41 5.26 20.16 -14.19
N THR A 42 4.85 19.73 -15.38
CA THR A 42 5.09 18.37 -15.89
C THR A 42 6.59 18.04 -15.91
N LYS A 43 7.42 18.97 -16.39
CA LYS A 43 8.87 18.76 -16.41
C LYS A 43 9.48 18.63 -15.01
N ALA A 44 8.96 19.37 -14.05
CA ALA A 44 9.38 19.30 -12.66
C ALA A 44 9.03 17.94 -11.99
N MET A 45 7.97 17.29 -12.46
CA MET A 45 7.50 16.00 -11.89
C MET A 45 8.24 14.78 -12.43
N ALA A 46 8.97 14.88 -13.52
CA ALA A 46 9.52 13.72 -14.23
C ALA A 46 10.35 12.79 -13.33
N ALA A 47 11.25 13.33 -12.51
CA ALA A 47 12.08 12.52 -11.63
C ALA A 47 11.29 11.85 -10.48
N GLU A 48 10.31 12.55 -9.93
CA GLU A 48 9.45 12.04 -8.86
C GLU A 48 8.56 10.89 -9.35
N ILE A 49 7.97 11.05 -10.54
CA ILE A 49 7.13 10.02 -11.16
C ILE A 49 7.94 8.79 -11.55
N ASP A 50 9.15 8.97 -12.11
CA ASP A 50 10.03 7.85 -12.44
C ASP A 50 10.50 7.08 -11.19
N ALA A 51 10.75 7.80 -10.09
CA ALA A 51 11.11 7.18 -8.82
C ALA A 51 9.92 6.40 -8.22
N LEU A 52 8.73 6.99 -8.26
CA LEU A 52 7.51 6.35 -7.76
C LEU A 52 7.14 5.12 -8.60
N ALA A 53 7.30 5.16 -9.92
CA ALA A 53 7.03 4.03 -10.79
C ALA A 53 7.91 2.82 -10.45
N ARG A 54 9.19 3.05 -10.15
CA ARG A 54 10.09 1.98 -9.69
C ARG A 54 9.72 1.44 -8.32
N GLU A 55 9.31 2.32 -7.39
CA GLU A 55 8.89 1.94 -6.03
C GLU A 55 7.63 1.07 -6.04
N LEU A 56 6.71 1.36 -6.95
CA LEU A 56 5.40 0.69 -7.06
C LEU A 56 5.36 -0.41 -8.13
N GLU A 57 6.50 -0.80 -8.68
CA GLU A 57 6.59 -1.88 -9.68
C GLU A 57 5.90 -3.15 -9.18
N GLY A 58 5.04 -3.73 -10.03
CA GLY A 58 4.24 -4.91 -9.70
C GLY A 58 3.04 -4.68 -8.78
N LYS A 59 2.90 -3.48 -8.18
CA LYS A 59 1.79 -3.13 -7.27
C LYS A 59 0.84 -2.07 -7.85
N CYS A 60 1.35 -1.18 -8.70
CA CYS A 60 0.60 -0.12 -9.35
C CYS A 60 1.22 0.16 -10.72
N LYS A 61 0.39 0.34 -11.73
CA LYS A 61 0.84 0.89 -13.00
C LYS A 61 0.95 2.40 -12.87
N VAL A 62 2.08 2.98 -13.30
CA VAL A 62 2.25 4.43 -13.40
C VAL A 62 2.39 4.76 -14.87
N VAL A 63 1.52 5.63 -15.39
CA VAL A 63 1.46 5.98 -16.80
C VAL A 63 1.30 7.48 -17.01
N LYS A 64 1.63 7.96 -18.21
CA LYS A 64 1.46 9.35 -18.62
C LYS A 64 0.45 9.46 -19.76
N ILE A 65 -0.37 10.51 -19.75
CA ILE A 65 -1.28 10.87 -20.84
C ILE A 65 -1.02 12.32 -21.24
N ASP A 66 -0.62 12.51 -22.49
CA ASP A 66 -0.45 13.84 -23.06
C ASP A 66 -1.83 14.39 -23.47
N VAL A 67 -2.28 15.45 -22.77
CA VAL A 67 -3.61 16.06 -23.01
C VAL A 67 -3.71 16.76 -24.35
N ASP A 68 -2.58 17.18 -24.94
CA ASP A 68 -2.58 17.80 -26.26
C ASP A 68 -2.82 16.78 -27.38
N LYS A 69 -2.40 15.52 -27.15
CA LYS A 69 -2.56 14.38 -28.07
C LYS A 69 -3.85 13.59 -27.80
N SER A 70 -4.29 13.54 -26.53
CA SER A 70 -5.44 12.74 -26.05
C SER A 70 -6.61 13.63 -25.61
N LYS A 71 -7.10 14.47 -26.53
CA LYS A 71 -8.12 15.49 -26.22
C LYS A 71 -9.45 14.89 -25.75
N ARG A 72 -9.85 13.72 -26.28
CA ARG A 72 -11.11 13.06 -25.91
C ARG A 72 -11.06 12.60 -24.43
N ILE A 73 -9.94 12.02 -24.01
CA ILE A 73 -9.74 11.61 -22.61
C ILE A 73 -9.75 12.85 -21.71
N ALA A 74 -8.97 13.88 -22.08
CA ALA A 74 -8.90 15.13 -21.31
C ALA A 74 -10.27 15.77 -21.12
N THR A 75 -11.10 15.81 -22.18
CA THR A 75 -12.47 16.34 -22.11
C THR A 75 -13.38 15.47 -21.27
N SER A 76 -13.36 14.14 -21.46
CA SER A 76 -14.22 13.20 -20.72
C SER A 76 -13.94 13.20 -19.22
N LEU A 77 -12.67 13.33 -18.83
CA LEU A 77 -12.22 13.38 -17.43
C LEU A 77 -12.16 14.81 -16.89
N ARG A 78 -12.57 15.81 -17.67
CA ARG A 78 -12.61 17.24 -17.30
C ARG A 78 -11.26 17.78 -16.82
N ILE A 79 -10.17 17.37 -17.48
CA ILE A 79 -8.83 17.86 -17.18
C ILE A 79 -8.69 19.31 -17.65
N GLN A 80 -8.55 20.23 -16.71
CA GLN A 80 -8.46 21.67 -16.98
C GLN A 80 -7.03 22.21 -16.88
N THR A 81 -6.23 21.58 -16.03
CA THR A 81 -4.86 22.01 -15.75
C THR A 81 -3.92 20.82 -15.70
N VAL A 82 -2.64 21.04 -16.00
CA VAL A 82 -1.58 20.02 -15.93
C VAL A 82 -0.35 20.60 -15.18
N PRO A 83 0.38 19.80 -14.42
CA PRO A 83 0.15 18.38 -14.19
C PRO A 83 -1.10 18.12 -13.35
N MET A 84 -1.81 17.06 -13.67
CA MET A 84 -2.90 16.52 -12.86
C MET A 84 -2.68 15.03 -12.69
N PHE A 85 -2.95 14.52 -11.50
CA PHE A 85 -2.81 13.12 -11.15
C PHE A 85 -4.17 12.50 -10.88
N MET A 86 -4.37 11.30 -11.36
CA MET A 86 -5.61 10.57 -11.12
C MET A 86 -5.31 9.10 -10.88
N VAL A 87 -5.90 8.53 -9.85
CA VAL A 87 -5.81 7.09 -9.57
C VAL A 87 -7.06 6.40 -10.08
N PHE A 88 -6.87 5.36 -10.88
CA PHE A 88 -7.92 4.44 -11.30
C PHE A 88 -7.77 3.12 -10.57
N ALA A 89 -8.88 2.60 -10.04
CA ALA A 89 -8.94 1.26 -9.48
C ALA A 89 -10.23 0.58 -9.96
N LYS A 90 -10.11 -0.68 -10.42
CA LYS A 90 -11.23 -1.45 -10.97
C LYS A 90 -12.00 -0.69 -12.05
N GLY A 91 -11.28 -0.01 -12.94
CA GLY A 91 -11.84 0.74 -14.07
C GLY A 91 -12.52 2.06 -13.72
N ARG A 92 -12.39 2.57 -12.50
CA ARG A 92 -13.03 3.81 -12.04
C ARG A 92 -12.01 4.79 -11.46
N PRO A 93 -12.15 6.11 -11.67
CA PRO A 93 -11.37 7.10 -10.98
C PRO A 93 -11.75 7.12 -9.49
N VAL A 94 -10.75 7.01 -8.61
CA VAL A 94 -10.95 6.90 -7.15
C VAL A 94 -10.26 8.00 -6.37
N ALA A 95 -9.26 8.67 -6.95
CA ALA A 95 -8.61 9.84 -6.39
C ALA A 95 -8.11 10.75 -7.51
N ALA A 96 -8.05 12.06 -7.24
CA ALA A 96 -7.53 13.06 -8.18
C ALA A 96 -6.91 14.23 -7.43
N GLU A 97 -5.74 14.67 -7.88
CA GLU A 97 -4.99 15.82 -7.34
C GLU A 97 -4.33 16.60 -8.47
N GLN A 98 -4.23 17.91 -8.34
CA GLN A 98 -3.64 18.78 -9.36
C GLN A 98 -2.41 19.54 -8.87
N GLY A 99 -1.54 19.89 -9.78
CA GLY A 99 -0.34 20.69 -9.51
C GLY A 99 0.90 19.84 -9.26
N VAL A 100 1.99 20.50 -8.87
CA VAL A 100 3.26 19.83 -8.57
C VAL A 100 3.18 19.21 -7.17
N LEU A 101 3.28 17.90 -7.10
CA LEU A 101 3.17 17.13 -5.86
C LEU A 101 4.53 16.51 -5.47
N ARG A 102 4.73 16.29 -4.18
CA ARG A 102 5.87 15.48 -3.70
C ARG A 102 5.53 14.00 -3.89
N ARG A 103 6.56 13.16 -4.08
CA ARG A 103 6.41 11.71 -4.21
C ARG A 103 5.60 11.09 -3.06
N ALA A 104 5.80 11.56 -1.82
CA ALA A 104 5.04 11.10 -0.67
C ALA A 104 3.53 11.30 -0.85
N ALA A 105 3.09 12.47 -1.32
CA ALA A 105 1.67 12.75 -1.57
C ALA A 105 1.09 11.88 -2.69
N LEU A 106 1.85 11.66 -3.77
CA LEU A 106 1.44 10.72 -4.82
C LEU A 106 1.33 9.29 -4.32
N ARG A 107 2.25 8.87 -3.45
CA ARG A 107 2.19 7.57 -2.80
C ARG A 107 0.94 7.44 -1.92
N GLU A 108 0.66 8.43 -1.08
CA GLU A 108 -0.54 8.47 -0.23
C GLU A 108 -1.84 8.37 -1.05
N MET A 109 -1.88 8.98 -2.25
CA MET A 109 -3.03 8.84 -3.16
C MET A 109 -3.27 7.40 -3.62
N VAL A 110 -2.21 6.63 -3.84
CA VAL A 110 -2.28 5.27 -4.39
C VAL A 110 -2.41 4.22 -3.28
N GLU A 111 -1.81 4.47 -2.12
CA GLU A 111 -1.69 3.53 -0.99
C GLU A 111 -3.01 2.80 -0.62
N PRO A 112 -4.20 3.46 -0.56
CA PRO A 112 -5.45 2.79 -0.23
C PRO A 112 -5.87 1.70 -1.24
N PHE A 113 -5.36 1.78 -2.48
CA PHE A 113 -5.77 0.94 -3.60
C PHE A 113 -4.73 -0.11 -3.99
N LEU A 114 -3.52 -0.08 -3.39
CA LEU A 114 -2.48 -1.07 -3.66
C LEU A 114 -2.96 -2.48 -3.30
N PRO A 115 -2.57 -3.51 -4.11
CA PRO A 115 -2.81 -4.89 -3.76
C PRO A 115 -2.19 -5.19 -2.40
N ARG A 116 -2.95 -5.87 -1.56
CA ARG A 116 -2.45 -6.36 -0.26
C ARG A 116 -2.04 -7.81 -0.39
N ALA A 117 -1.07 -8.21 0.41
CA ALA A 117 -0.80 -9.63 0.59
C ALA A 117 -2.03 -10.30 1.21
N GLU A 118 -2.28 -11.55 0.87
CA GLU A 118 -3.36 -12.31 1.47
C GLU A 118 -3.19 -12.35 3.00
N GLY A 119 -4.28 -12.13 3.73
CA GLY A 119 -4.24 -12.06 5.19
C GLY A 119 -3.63 -10.78 5.79
N ALA A 120 -3.17 -9.81 4.97
CA ALA A 120 -2.65 -8.55 5.48
C ALA A 120 -3.76 -7.65 6.04
N VAL A 121 -3.58 -7.16 7.27
CA VAL A 121 -4.49 -6.26 7.97
C VAL A 121 -3.74 -4.98 8.33
N ARG A 122 -4.33 -3.81 8.10
CA ARG A 122 -3.75 -2.51 8.49
C ARG A 122 -4.02 -2.20 9.96
N ALA A 123 -3.21 -1.33 10.57
CA ALA A 123 -3.30 -1.01 11.99
C ALA A 123 -4.68 -0.48 12.41
N LEU A 124 -5.26 0.47 11.68
CA LEU A 124 -6.60 1.01 11.96
C LEU A 124 -7.70 -0.07 11.78
N GLU A 125 -7.58 -0.92 10.78
CA GLU A 125 -8.48 -2.03 10.53
C GLU A 125 -8.40 -3.06 11.66
N LEU A 126 -7.19 -3.43 12.09
CA LEU A 126 -6.96 -4.33 13.22
C LEU A 126 -7.57 -3.76 14.51
N ALA A 127 -7.40 -2.47 14.78
CA ALA A 127 -7.98 -1.81 15.94
C ALA A 127 -9.52 -1.93 15.98
N GLN A 128 -10.16 -1.76 14.81
CA GLN A 128 -11.61 -1.91 14.68
C GLN A 128 -12.04 -3.37 14.89
N LEU A 129 -11.37 -4.33 14.26
CA LEU A 129 -11.67 -5.77 14.39
C LEU A 129 -11.49 -6.27 15.83
N ILE A 130 -10.46 -5.79 16.55
CA ILE A 130 -10.27 -6.09 17.98
C ILE A 130 -11.44 -5.55 18.81
N LYS A 131 -11.84 -4.30 18.56
CA LYS A 131 -12.97 -3.67 19.26
C LYS A 131 -14.29 -4.41 19.05
N GLU A 132 -14.47 -5.01 17.88
CA GLU A 132 -15.64 -5.83 17.52
C GLU A 132 -15.53 -7.27 18.04
N GLY A 133 -14.41 -7.67 18.64
CA GLY A 133 -14.18 -9.01 19.14
C GLY A 133 -14.03 -10.08 18.05
N GLN A 134 -13.76 -9.68 16.80
CA GLN A 134 -13.65 -10.60 15.67
C GLN A 134 -12.27 -11.26 15.58
N VAL A 135 -11.24 -10.60 16.07
CA VAL A 135 -9.85 -11.05 15.98
C VAL A 135 -9.11 -10.91 17.30
N VAL A 136 -8.04 -11.68 17.42
CA VAL A 136 -7.07 -11.56 18.52
C VAL A 136 -5.71 -11.22 17.93
N ALA A 137 -5.09 -10.15 18.42
CA ALA A 137 -3.72 -9.80 18.07
C ALA A 137 -2.75 -10.77 18.74
N VAL A 138 -1.85 -11.37 17.98
CA VAL A 138 -0.85 -12.32 18.47
C VAL A 138 0.54 -11.73 18.28
N ASP A 139 1.19 -11.39 19.38
CA ASP A 139 2.54 -10.85 19.41
C ASP A 139 3.57 -11.97 19.25
N THR A 140 4.29 -11.97 18.15
CA THR A 140 5.33 -12.97 17.90
C THR A 140 6.72 -12.53 18.33
N ARG A 141 6.84 -11.40 19.02
CA ARG A 141 8.10 -10.92 19.58
C ARG A 141 8.41 -11.69 20.87
N GLU A 142 9.64 -11.52 21.31
CA GLU A 142 10.09 -12.07 22.59
C GLU A 142 9.26 -11.56 23.78
N ALA A 143 9.11 -12.36 24.82
CA ALA A 143 8.33 -12.04 26.01
C ALA A 143 8.76 -10.71 26.67
N THR A 144 10.06 -10.36 26.62
CA THR A 144 10.59 -9.08 27.13
C THR A 144 10.06 -7.88 26.35
N SER A 145 9.92 -7.97 25.03
CA SER A 145 9.34 -6.93 24.17
C SER A 145 7.84 -6.80 24.41
N PHE A 146 7.14 -7.92 24.49
CA PHE A 146 5.71 -8.00 24.83
C PHE A 146 5.40 -7.39 26.19
N GLY A 147 6.24 -7.70 27.20
CA GLY A 147 6.10 -7.15 28.56
C GLY A 147 6.31 -5.64 28.65
N ARG A 148 7.08 -5.04 27.74
CA ARG A 148 7.32 -3.58 27.73
C ARG A 148 6.20 -2.79 27.08
N ALA A 149 5.70 -3.28 25.97
CA ALA A 149 4.65 -2.59 25.19
C ALA A 149 4.00 -3.57 24.22
N ARG A 150 2.67 -3.60 24.18
CA ARG A 150 1.90 -4.49 23.32
C ARG A 150 0.61 -3.82 22.82
N ILE A 151 0.01 -4.41 21.81
CA ILE A 151 -1.36 -4.08 21.41
C ILE A 151 -2.29 -4.53 22.54
N PRO A 152 -3.27 -3.70 22.99
CA PRO A 152 -4.17 -4.07 24.08
C PRO A 152 -4.90 -5.39 23.81
N GLY A 153 -4.91 -6.27 24.82
CA GLY A 153 -5.53 -7.59 24.72
C GLY A 153 -4.78 -8.61 23.86
N ALA A 154 -3.57 -8.30 23.42
CA ALA A 154 -2.76 -9.24 22.65
C ALA A 154 -2.27 -10.43 23.48
N VAL A 155 -2.15 -11.58 22.82
CA VAL A 155 -1.52 -12.80 23.37
C VAL A 155 -0.10 -12.90 22.85
N ASN A 156 0.83 -13.38 23.69
CA ASN A 156 2.23 -13.59 23.28
C ASN A 156 2.50 -15.04 22.88
N LEU A 157 2.85 -15.24 21.63
CA LEU A 157 3.33 -16.50 21.09
C LEU A 157 4.61 -16.23 20.28
N PRO A 158 5.79 -16.35 20.88
CA PRO A 158 7.05 -16.07 20.20
C PRO A 158 7.21 -16.85 18.89
N LEU A 159 7.79 -16.21 17.89
CA LEU A 159 7.86 -16.75 16.52
C LEU A 159 8.48 -18.16 16.47
N GLU A 160 9.50 -18.40 17.28
CA GLU A 160 10.20 -19.68 17.35
C GLU A 160 9.37 -20.81 18.00
N GLU A 161 8.33 -20.45 18.76
CA GLU A 161 7.48 -21.40 19.47
C GLU A 161 6.16 -21.66 18.75
N ILE A 162 5.75 -20.79 17.85
CA ILE A 162 4.39 -20.76 17.32
C ILE A 162 4.00 -22.06 16.59
N GLU A 163 4.93 -22.66 15.85
CA GLU A 163 4.69 -23.92 15.12
C GLU A 163 4.46 -25.11 16.04
N SER A 164 5.06 -25.10 17.25
CA SER A 164 4.82 -26.12 18.26
C SER A 164 3.57 -25.85 19.12
N ARG A 165 3.01 -24.64 19.03
CA ARG A 165 1.86 -24.16 19.81
C ARG A 165 0.66 -23.80 18.96
N LEU A 166 0.53 -24.41 17.78
CA LEU A 166 -0.59 -24.14 16.85
C LEU A 166 -1.98 -24.38 17.47
N ALA A 167 -2.08 -25.35 18.41
CA ALA A 167 -3.31 -25.60 19.14
C ALA A 167 -3.79 -24.37 19.92
N GLU A 168 -2.87 -23.55 20.44
CA GLU A 168 -3.22 -22.32 21.16
C GLU A 168 -3.80 -21.26 20.23
N LEU A 169 -3.31 -21.16 18.99
CA LEU A 169 -3.92 -20.29 17.98
C LEU A 169 -5.35 -20.68 17.65
N HIS A 170 -5.62 -21.99 17.55
CA HIS A 170 -6.97 -22.50 17.29
C HIS A 170 -7.94 -22.27 18.45
N MET A 171 -7.45 -22.17 19.66
CA MET A 171 -8.26 -21.97 20.86
C MET A 171 -8.57 -20.50 21.15
N LEU A 172 -8.03 -19.57 20.36
CA LEU A 172 -8.29 -18.13 20.54
C LEU A 172 -9.78 -17.82 20.27
N PRO A 173 -10.35 -16.85 21.00
CA PRO A 173 -11.78 -16.50 20.85
C PRO A 173 -12.10 -15.75 19.54
N GLY A 174 -11.11 -15.42 18.73
CA GLY A 174 -11.25 -14.74 17.45
C GLY A 174 -10.14 -15.15 16.48
N ALA A 175 -10.25 -14.73 15.22
CA ALA A 175 -9.26 -15.04 14.22
C ALA A 175 -7.87 -14.45 14.60
N PRO A 176 -6.78 -15.22 14.54
CA PRO A 176 -5.46 -14.73 14.92
C PRO A 176 -4.89 -13.77 13.86
N ILE A 177 -4.44 -12.60 14.32
CA ILE A 177 -3.68 -11.66 13.51
C ILE A 177 -2.28 -11.52 14.12
N LEU A 178 -1.30 -12.07 13.43
CA LEU A 178 0.08 -12.10 13.90
C LEU A 178 0.75 -10.73 13.74
N TYR A 179 1.57 -10.32 14.69
CA TYR A 179 2.43 -9.16 14.51
C TYR A 179 3.81 -9.36 15.13
N CYS A 180 4.83 -8.86 14.45
CA CYS A 180 6.17 -8.66 14.97
C CYS A 180 6.50 -7.16 14.99
N ARG A 181 7.77 -6.78 15.04
CA ARG A 181 8.13 -5.36 15.08
C ARG A 181 7.80 -4.64 13.76
N SER A 182 8.24 -5.19 12.60
CA SER A 182 8.11 -4.56 11.25
C SER A 182 7.09 -5.24 10.33
N GLY A 183 6.55 -6.40 10.71
CA GLY A 183 5.58 -7.15 9.91
C GLY A 183 6.19 -8.21 8.98
N ASP A 184 7.48 -8.11 8.61
CA ASP A 184 8.11 -8.98 7.61
C ASP A 184 8.11 -10.45 8.00
N ARG A 185 8.61 -10.77 9.20
CA ARG A 185 8.68 -12.15 9.73
C ARG A 185 7.30 -12.78 9.93
N THR A 186 6.30 -11.97 10.29
CA THR A 186 4.92 -12.47 10.46
C THR A 186 4.21 -12.70 9.14
N LYS A 187 4.55 -11.94 8.09
CA LYS A 187 4.07 -12.21 6.75
C LYS A 187 4.56 -13.58 6.26
N GLU A 188 5.87 -13.83 6.33
CA GLU A 188 6.46 -15.13 5.94
C GLU A 188 5.86 -16.31 6.72
N LEU A 189 5.60 -16.12 8.02
CA LEU A 189 4.96 -17.13 8.84
C LEU A 189 3.50 -17.36 8.45
N ALA A 190 2.74 -16.29 8.21
CA ALA A 190 1.35 -16.38 7.80
C ALA A 190 1.20 -17.10 6.45
N ASP A 191 2.08 -16.80 5.49
CA ASP A 191 2.13 -17.48 4.19
C ASP A 191 2.34 -18.99 4.39
N ARG A 192 3.34 -19.41 5.21
CA ARG A 192 3.62 -20.84 5.49
C ARG A 192 2.46 -21.54 6.23
N LEU A 193 1.86 -20.89 7.20
CA LEU A 193 0.72 -21.48 7.94
C LEU A 193 -0.50 -21.65 7.02
N SER A 194 -0.73 -20.69 6.14
CA SER A 194 -1.83 -20.77 5.16
C SER A 194 -1.62 -21.91 4.16
N GLU A 195 -0.40 -22.11 3.68
CA GLU A 195 -0.02 -23.27 2.84
C GLU A 195 -0.23 -24.59 3.60
N GLY A 196 -0.02 -24.60 4.92
CA GLY A 196 -0.29 -25.73 5.82
C GLY A 196 -1.77 -25.94 6.16
N GLY A 197 -2.68 -25.19 5.55
CA GLY A 197 -4.13 -25.28 5.79
C GLY A 197 -4.63 -24.52 7.02
N MET A 198 -3.81 -23.66 7.62
CA MET A 198 -4.17 -22.79 8.74
C MET A 198 -4.09 -21.32 8.33
N PRO A 199 -5.13 -20.75 7.72
CA PRO A 199 -5.12 -19.35 7.34
C PRO A 199 -5.08 -18.44 8.58
N VAL A 200 -4.04 -17.62 8.68
CA VAL A 200 -3.87 -16.60 9.71
C VAL A 200 -3.59 -15.25 9.05
N GLY A 201 -4.09 -14.18 9.65
CA GLY A 201 -3.76 -12.83 9.20
C GLY A 201 -2.46 -12.32 9.83
N PHE A 202 -1.95 -11.22 9.30
CA PHE A 202 -0.81 -10.51 9.89
C PHE A 202 -0.98 -8.99 9.79
N LEU A 203 -0.42 -8.28 10.76
CA LEU A 203 -0.41 -6.81 10.78
C LEU A 203 0.66 -6.29 9.81
N GLU A 204 0.24 -5.62 8.76
CA GLU A 204 1.12 -4.96 7.79
C GLU A 204 1.93 -3.86 8.50
N GLY A 205 3.25 -3.87 8.33
CA GLY A 205 4.17 -2.96 9.03
C GLY A 205 4.34 -3.24 10.54
N GLY A 206 3.69 -4.27 11.07
CA GLY A 206 3.86 -4.74 12.44
C GLY A 206 3.54 -3.72 13.54
N PHE A 207 4.18 -3.87 14.70
CA PHE A 207 3.98 -2.97 15.83
C PHE A 207 4.39 -1.52 15.53
N LEU A 208 5.35 -1.30 14.61
CA LEU A 208 5.74 0.05 14.18
C LEU A 208 4.60 0.77 13.46
N ALA A 209 3.84 0.07 12.62
CA ALA A 209 2.67 0.66 11.95
C ALA A 209 1.55 1.00 12.96
N TRP A 210 1.37 0.16 13.99
CA TRP A 210 0.43 0.45 15.08
C TRP A 210 0.81 1.71 15.87
N GLU A 211 2.12 1.87 16.18
CA GLU A 211 2.64 3.08 16.84
C GLU A 211 2.52 4.33 15.98
N ALA A 212 2.76 4.21 14.66
CA ALA A 212 2.68 5.32 13.72
C ALA A 212 1.26 5.90 13.60
N GLU A 213 0.23 5.07 13.76
CA GLU A 213 -1.19 5.49 13.79
C GLU A 213 -1.63 6.02 15.16
N ALA A 214 -0.70 6.19 16.12
CA ALA A 214 -0.96 6.65 17.49
C ALA A 214 -2.08 5.84 18.20
N LEU A 215 -2.21 4.56 17.90
CA LEU A 215 -3.19 3.66 18.49
C LEU A 215 -2.83 3.30 19.94
N PRO A 216 -3.81 2.91 20.78
CA PRO A 216 -3.56 2.56 22.17
C PRO A 216 -2.51 1.45 22.34
N ILE A 217 -1.61 1.63 23.32
CA ILE A 217 -0.57 0.67 23.68
C ILE A 217 -0.70 0.34 25.14
N GLU A 218 -0.75 -0.94 25.46
CA GLU A 218 -0.68 -1.44 26.81
C GLU A 218 0.79 -1.57 27.26
N ARG A 219 1.11 -0.95 28.39
CA ARG A 219 2.41 -1.05 29.05
C ARG A 219 2.14 -1.54 30.47
N PRO A 220 2.38 -2.83 30.74
CA PRO A 220 2.27 -3.35 32.10
C PRO A 220 3.34 -2.67 33.00
N ASP A 221 2.96 -2.38 34.21
CA ASP A 221 3.86 -1.86 35.26
C ASP A 221 4.93 -2.89 35.66
#